data_695fe7d977afabdf1b25739828e4a398
#
_entry.id   695fe7d977afabdf1b25739828e4a398
#
_cell.length_a   1.000
_cell.length_b   1.000
_cell.length_c   1.000
_cell.angle_alpha   90.00
_cell.angle_beta   90.00
_cell.angle_gamma   90.00
#
_symmetry.space_group_name_H-M   'P 1'
#
loop_
_entity.id
_entity.type
_entity.pdbx_description
1 polymer ?
#
loop_
_entity_poly.entity_id
_entity_poly.type
_entity_poly.pdbx_seq_one_letter_code
_entity_poly.pdbx_strand_id
1 'polypeptide(L)'
;NARYRHDSQLTFLNPASGVDLEIQICLASQDPDGNSTNGIIRHADDINSANNMNDRNTQLVYNWPTTDYMNLYVVQTICDDDSPCPTSNYFPSSHGQPYDGGVFRASSFWDGLLAHEMGHYFGLYHVFQGSGSCVNNDCTTDGDRICDTPPKMNCCTGPGGCSNTDNTCNTDEDDASANNPFRAVSLGGLGDQPESMENYMDFTASCWEAYTQGQKERMLTAVDVERTSLLSSSGCGPNGINENSLSRDFGFSVSPNPSSDVVAINFNSDQGEKTSYFIYDMYGQLVKQGFFNSISGKNEFALNLSELNDANYLITLQRNNQYGAKRITKISVQ
;
A
#
# COMPACT_ATOMS: atom_id res chain seq x y z
N ASN A 1 7.10 -0.97 -1.96
CA ASN A 1 6.66 0.27 -1.27
C ASN A 1 7.03 1.55 -2.03
N ALA A 2 8.18 1.62 -2.71
CA ALA A 2 8.57 2.83 -3.45
C ALA A 2 7.50 3.25 -4.48
N ARG A 3 6.90 2.30 -5.20
CA ARG A 3 5.83 2.58 -6.17
C ARG A 3 4.54 3.07 -5.53
N TYR A 4 4.19 2.54 -4.35
CA TYR A 4 2.99 3.01 -3.62
C TYR A 4 3.15 4.41 -3.05
N ARG A 5 4.37 4.83 -2.74
CA ARG A 5 4.67 6.18 -2.27
C ARG A 5 4.91 7.18 -3.40
N HIS A 6 4.92 6.74 -4.64
CA HIS A 6 5.35 7.54 -5.78
C HIS A 6 6.71 8.21 -5.50
N ASP A 7 7.69 7.40 -5.10
CA ASP A 7 8.97 7.85 -4.55
C ASP A 7 9.78 8.61 -5.61
N SER A 8 10.18 9.81 -5.28
CA SER A 8 10.97 10.68 -6.15
C SER A 8 12.36 10.13 -6.51
N GLN A 9 12.79 9.05 -5.88
CA GLN A 9 14.02 8.34 -6.27
C GLN A 9 13.83 7.46 -7.50
N LEU A 10 12.58 7.16 -7.87
CA LEU A 10 12.26 6.48 -9.12
C LEU A 10 12.19 7.49 -10.26
N THR A 11 12.59 7.06 -11.45
CA THR A 11 12.38 7.84 -12.67
C THR A 11 10.99 7.56 -13.20
N PHE A 12 10.12 8.56 -13.20
CA PHE A 12 8.77 8.50 -13.75
C PHE A 12 8.72 9.18 -15.11
N LEU A 13 7.88 8.68 -16.01
CA LEU A 13 7.62 9.31 -17.33
C LEU A 13 6.92 10.65 -17.16
N ASN A 14 6.04 10.73 -16.17
CA ASN A 14 5.37 11.96 -15.78
C ASN A 14 5.50 12.16 -14.26
N PRO A 15 6.56 12.81 -13.77
CA PRO A 15 6.77 13.03 -12.34
C PRO A 15 5.67 13.84 -11.64
N ALA A 16 4.81 14.53 -12.42
CA ALA A 16 3.69 15.28 -11.89
C ALA A 16 2.43 14.40 -11.70
N SER A 17 2.42 13.19 -12.27
CA SER A 17 1.33 12.24 -12.11
C SER A 17 1.55 11.33 -10.90
N GLY A 18 0.46 10.84 -10.34
CA GLY A 18 0.48 9.87 -9.25
C GLY A 18 0.52 10.48 -7.85
N VAL A 19 0.20 9.64 -6.90
CA VAL A 19 0.06 10.00 -5.49
C VAL A 19 0.75 8.99 -4.59
N ASP A 20 1.18 9.43 -3.42
CA ASP A 20 1.54 8.51 -2.33
C ASP A 20 0.27 7.89 -1.76
N LEU A 21 0.15 6.58 -1.85
CA LEU A 21 -1.02 5.84 -1.36
C LEU A 21 -1.11 5.78 0.16
N GLU A 22 -0.01 6.08 0.87
CA GLU A 22 0.10 5.92 2.33
C GLU A 22 -0.12 4.46 2.81
N ILE A 23 -0.05 3.50 1.89
CA ILE A 23 -0.11 2.07 2.18
C ILE A 23 1.29 1.50 2.22
N GLN A 24 1.66 0.85 3.32
CA GLN A 24 2.92 0.16 3.47
C GLN A 24 2.70 -1.34 3.58
N ILE A 25 3.42 -2.10 2.77
CA ILE A 25 3.39 -3.55 2.76
C ILE A 25 4.74 -4.07 3.24
N CYS A 26 4.73 -5.02 4.15
CA CYS A 26 5.92 -5.68 4.65
C CYS A 26 5.91 -7.17 4.35
N LEU A 27 7.08 -7.80 4.29
CA LEU A 27 7.17 -9.25 4.46
C LEU A 27 6.89 -9.59 5.93
N ALA A 28 6.13 -10.65 6.16
CA ALA A 28 5.82 -11.08 7.51
C ALA A 28 7.12 -11.43 8.27
N SER A 29 7.26 -10.93 9.47
CA SER A 29 8.35 -11.25 10.40
C SER A 29 7.92 -12.21 11.51
N GLN A 30 6.62 -12.43 11.62
CA GLN A 30 5.99 -13.39 12.50
C GLN A 30 5.05 -14.29 11.69
N ASP A 31 5.08 -15.60 11.95
CA ASP A 31 4.13 -16.54 11.37
C ASP A 31 2.82 -16.58 12.20
N PRO A 32 1.78 -17.31 11.76
CA PRO A 32 0.53 -17.42 12.50
C PRO A 32 0.64 -18.00 13.91
N ASP A 33 1.70 -18.76 14.20
CA ASP A 33 1.97 -19.34 15.50
C ASP A 33 2.82 -18.41 16.40
N GLY A 34 3.16 -17.21 15.89
CA GLY A 34 3.98 -16.23 16.61
C GLY A 34 5.48 -16.45 16.50
N ASN A 35 5.94 -17.39 15.70
CA ASN A 35 7.37 -17.63 15.51
C ASN A 35 7.98 -16.64 14.53
N SER A 36 9.27 -16.37 14.70
CA SER A 36 10.00 -15.51 13.78
C SER A 36 10.12 -16.14 12.39
N THR A 37 9.88 -15.36 11.34
CA THR A 37 9.95 -15.78 9.94
C THR A 37 10.52 -14.65 9.07
N ASN A 38 10.93 -14.96 7.85
CA ASN A 38 11.24 -13.97 6.82
C ASN A 38 10.08 -13.72 5.86
N GLY A 39 8.89 -14.28 6.14
CA GLY A 39 7.69 -14.13 5.34
C GLY A 39 7.72 -14.87 3.99
N ILE A 40 8.73 -15.70 3.74
CA ILE A 40 8.87 -16.45 2.49
C ILE A 40 8.93 -17.95 2.80
N ILE A 41 7.88 -18.65 2.38
CA ILE A 41 7.83 -20.10 2.53
C ILE A 41 8.05 -20.75 1.15
N ARG A 42 8.86 -21.80 1.13
CA ARG A 42 9.16 -22.55 -0.07
C ARG A 42 8.64 -23.97 0.09
N HIS A 43 7.77 -24.36 -0.81
CA HIS A 43 7.25 -25.71 -0.90
C HIS A 43 7.90 -26.42 -2.08
N ALA A 44 8.42 -27.61 -1.83
CA ALA A 44 9.07 -28.45 -2.84
C ALA A 44 8.18 -29.67 -3.07
N ASP A 45 7.00 -29.47 -3.62
CA ASP A 45 6.07 -30.54 -3.92
C ASP A 45 5.48 -30.42 -5.33
N ASP A 46 4.93 -31.55 -5.81
CA ASP A 46 4.40 -31.67 -7.16
C ASP A 46 3.07 -30.92 -7.35
N ILE A 47 2.47 -30.39 -6.30
CA ILE A 47 1.25 -29.59 -6.41
C ILE A 47 1.51 -28.33 -7.23
N ASN A 48 2.71 -27.78 -7.11
CA ASN A 48 3.15 -26.59 -7.85
C ASN A 48 3.65 -26.89 -9.27
N SER A 49 3.93 -28.13 -9.59
CA SER A 49 4.22 -28.60 -10.95
C SER A 49 2.96 -29.03 -11.70
N ALA A 50 1.87 -29.21 -10.99
CA ALA A 50 0.57 -29.40 -11.63
C ALA A 50 0.15 -28.07 -12.27
N ASN A 51 0.07 -28.08 -13.56
CA ASN A 51 -0.25 -27.02 -14.51
C ASN A 51 -1.61 -26.32 -14.27
N ASN A 52 -2.08 -26.16 -13.03
CA ASN A 52 -3.43 -25.69 -12.83
C ASN A 52 -3.63 -24.95 -11.50
N MET A 53 -2.90 -23.85 -11.31
CA MET A 53 -3.15 -22.93 -10.19
C MET A 53 -4.44 -22.10 -10.36
N ASN A 54 -5.24 -22.32 -11.38
CA ASN A 54 -6.66 -21.95 -11.38
C ASN A 54 -7.45 -22.70 -10.31
N ASP A 55 -6.88 -23.75 -9.76
CA ASP A 55 -7.51 -24.46 -8.68
C ASP A 55 -7.20 -23.70 -7.37
N ARG A 56 -8.22 -23.03 -6.85
CA ARG A 56 -8.24 -22.44 -5.50
C ARG A 56 -7.76 -23.42 -4.42
N ASN A 57 -7.66 -24.70 -4.74
CA ASN A 57 -7.22 -25.75 -3.84
C ASN A 57 -5.76 -25.54 -3.36
N THR A 58 -4.86 -25.02 -4.18
CA THR A 58 -3.48 -24.79 -3.73
C THR A 58 -3.42 -23.63 -2.73
N GLN A 59 -4.21 -22.59 -2.94
CA GLN A 59 -4.35 -21.50 -1.97
C GLN A 59 -4.90 -22.02 -0.65
N LEU A 60 -5.86 -22.95 -0.69
CA LEU A 60 -6.46 -23.55 0.52
C LEU A 60 -5.47 -24.41 1.34
N VAL A 61 -4.42 -24.95 0.71
CA VAL A 61 -3.44 -25.81 1.38
C VAL A 61 -2.35 -25.02 2.10
N TYR A 62 -1.94 -23.89 1.54
CA TYR A 62 -0.73 -23.16 1.98
C TYR A 62 -1.01 -21.75 2.51
N ASN A 63 -2.27 -21.35 2.60
CA ASN A 63 -2.61 -20.03 3.07
C ASN A 63 -2.33 -19.86 4.58
N TRP A 64 -1.77 -18.73 4.91
CA TRP A 64 -1.89 -18.19 6.26
C TRP A 64 -3.24 -17.50 6.43
N PRO A 65 -3.72 -17.27 7.69
CA PRO A 65 -4.99 -16.60 7.92
C PRO A 65 -5.12 -15.31 7.11
N THR A 66 -6.06 -15.26 6.19
CA THR A 66 -6.24 -14.14 5.26
C THR A 66 -6.80 -12.89 5.92
N THR A 67 -7.26 -13.00 7.17
CA THR A 67 -7.62 -11.87 8.03
C THR A 67 -6.39 -11.12 8.54
N ASP A 68 -5.24 -11.79 8.62
CA ASP A 68 -4.03 -11.24 9.22
C ASP A 68 -2.89 -11.09 8.22
N TYR A 69 -2.94 -11.85 7.13
CA TYR A 69 -1.88 -11.91 6.13
C TYR A 69 -2.44 -11.80 4.72
N MET A 70 -1.77 -11.06 3.88
CA MET A 70 -1.96 -11.12 2.44
C MET A 70 -1.07 -12.21 1.88
N ASN A 71 -1.69 -13.26 1.32
CA ASN A 71 -0.98 -14.40 0.75
C ASN A 71 -0.62 -14.13 -0.72
N LEU A 72 0.66 -14.23 -1.06
CA LEU A 72 1.16 -14.13 -2.43
C LEU A 72 1.82 -15.45 -2.82
N TYR A 73 1.31 -16.08 -3.87
CA TYR A 73 1.81 -17.34 -4.39
C TYR A 73 2.61 -17.07 -5.67
N VAL A 74 3.89 -17.40 -5.66
CA VAL A 74 4.75 -17.30 -6.83
C VAL A 74 5.00 -18.70 -7.34
N VAL A 75 4.48 -19.01 -8.53
CA VAL A 75 4.49 -20.35 -9.12
C VAL A 75 5.17 -20.34 -10.48
N GLN A 76 5.63 -21.50 -10.94
CA GLN A 76 6.33 -21.59 -12.22
C GLN A 76 5.37 -21.40 -13.40
N THR A 77 4.19 -22.00 -13.32
CA THR A 77 3.17 -21.91 -14.37
C THR A 77 1.80 -21.64 -13.76
N ILE A 78 0.98 -20.88 -14.46
CA ILE A 78 -0.45 -20.67 -14.16
C ILE A 78 -1.19 -21.13 -15.40
N CYS A 79 -2.11 -22.12 -15.27
CA CYS A 79 -2.82 -22.77 -16.36
C CYS A 79 -1.93 -23.53 -17.37
N ASP A 80 -2.58 -24.22 -18.29
CA ASP A 80 -1.89 -24.98 -19.37
C ASP A 80 -1.20 -24.02 -20.34
N ASP A 81 -0.09 -24.46 -20.93
CA ASP A 81 0.79 -23.64 -21.79
C ASP A 81 0.09 -23.00 -23.00
N ASP A 82 -1.10 -23.49 -23.39
CA ASP A 82 -1.86 -23.00 -24.54
C ASP A 82 -2.81 -21.84 -24.24
N SER A 83 -2.98 -21.46 -22.99
CA SER A 83 -3.81 -20.31 -22.61
C SER A 83 -3.13 -19.49 -21.52
N PRO A 84 -2.65 -18.28 -21.81
CA PRO A 84 -2.09 -17.41 -20.79
C PRO A 84 -3.18 -17.03 -19.79
N CYS A 85 -3.21 -17.72 -18.65
CA CYS A 85 -4.06 -17.27 -17.56
C CYS A 85 -3.46 -16.01 -16.94
N PRO A 86 -4.28 -15.00 -16.74
CA PRO A 86 -3.86 -13.84 -15.98
C PRO A 86 -3.55 -14.25 -14.53
N THR A 87 -2.66 -13.52 -13.92
CA THR A 87 -2.56 -13.44 -12.47
C THR A 87 -3.96 -13.26 -11.89
N SER A 88 -4.29 -13.99 -10.85
CA SER A 88 -5.59 -13.84 -10.21
C SER A 88 -5.42 -13.20 -8.85
N ASN A 89 -6.11 -12.10 -8.64
CA ASN A 89 -6.32 -11.48 -7.36
C ASN A 89 -7.80 -11.41 -7.02
N TYR A 90 -8.09 -11.23 -5.75
CA TYR A 90 -9.45 -11.15 -5.26
C TYR A 90 -9.74 -9.77 -4.70
N PHE A 91 -10.91 -9.25 -5.03
CA PHE A 91 -11.41 -7.98 -4.54
C PHE A 91 -11.63 -8.00 -3.01
N PRO A 92 -11.77 -6.83 -2.38
CA PRO A 92 -11.97 -6.71 -0.92
C PRO A 92 -13.06 -7.60 -0.35
N SER A 93 -14.13 -7.89 -1.12
CA SER A 93 -15.19 -8.81 -0.74
C SER A 93 -14.75 -10.26 -0.52
N SER A 94 -13.52 -10.61 -0.92
CA SER A 94 -12.90 -11.90 -0.66
C SER A 94 -12.15 -11.96 0.67
N HIS A 95 -12.07 -10.86 1.40
CA HIS A 95 -11.35 -10.79 2.66
C HIS A 95 -11.84 -11.84 3.67
N GLY A 96 -10.90 -12.51 4.29
CA GLY A 96 -11.19 -13.62 5.22
C GLY A 96 -11.55 -14.95 4.55
N GLN A 97 -11.70 -14.97 3.21
CA GLN A 97 -11.88 -16.24 2.50
C GLN A 97 -10.52 -16.96 2.35
N PRO A 98 -10.48 -18.30 2.48
CA PRO A 98 -9.20 -19.02 2.41
C PRO A 98 -8.40 -18.82 1.12
N TYR A 99 -9.06 -18.39 0.05
CA TYR A 99 -8.46 -18.14 -1.26
C TYR A 99 -8.13 -16.65 -1.50
N ASP A 100 -8.29 -15.78 -0.50
CA ASP A 100 -7.94 -14.35 -0.64
C ASP A 100 -6.43 -14.18 -0.75
N GLY A 101 -5.99 -13.47 -1.78
CA GLY A 101 -4.58 -13.28 -2.09
C GLY A 101 -4.30 -13.20 -3.57
N GLY A 102 -3.04 -13.30 -3.97
CA GLY A 102 -2.61 -13.22 -5.35
C GLY A 102 -1.76 -14.41 -5.79
N VAL A 103 -1.94 -14.85 -7.04
CA VAL A 103 -1.11 -15.87 -7.67
C VAL A 103 -0.33 -15.25 -8.82
N PHE A 104 0.98 -15.46 -8.86
CA PHE A 104 1.88 -14.87 -9.82
C PHE A 104 2.74 -15.92 -10.50
N ARG A 105 2.92 -15.80 -11.81
CA ARG A 105 3.92 -16.59 -12.51
C ARG A 105 5.32 -16.03 -12.23
N ALA A 106 6.26 -16.87 -11.84
CA ALA A 106 7.62 -16.45 -11.49
C ALA A 106 8.32 -15.68 -12.62
N SER A 107 8.11 -16.09 -13.88
CA SER A 107 8.70 -15.42 -15.06
C SER A 107 8.11 -14.03 -15.34
N SER A 108 6.96 -13.71 -14.78
CA SER A 108 6.26 -12.43 -14.95
C SER A 108 6.15 -11.65 -13.65
N PHE A 109 6.75 -12.15 -12.58
CA PHE A 109 6.70 -11.49 -11.27
C PHE A 109 7.69 -10.32 -11.21
N TRP A 110 7.18 -9.12 -11.24
CA TRP A 110 7.93 -7.88 -11.14
C TRP A 110 7.11 -6.81 -10.42
N ASP A 111 7.77 -5.76 -9.97
CA ASP A 111 7.17 -4.76 -9.08
C ASP A 111 5.95 -4.02 -9.67
N GLY A 112 5.94 -3.75 -10.97
CA GLY A 112 4.79 -3.12 -11.64
C GLY A 112 3.56 -4.03 -11.69
N LEU A 113 3.76 -5.33 -11.99
CA LEU A 113 2.67 -6.30 -11.95
C LEU A 113 2.13 -6.45 -10.52
N LEU A 114 3.00 -6.51 -9.54
CA LEU A 114 2.58 -6.54 -8.14
C LEU A 114 1.75 -5.30 -7.79
N ALA A 115 2.17 -4.11 -8.24
CA ALA A 115 1.39 -2.89 -8.03
C ALA A 115 0.00 -3.00 -8.67
N HIS A 116 -0.11 -3.42 -9.92
CA HIS A 116 -1.39 -3.63 -10.61
C HIS A 116 -2.33 -4.55 -9.81
N GLU A 117 -1.85 -5.73 -9.46
CA GLU A 117 -2.67 -6.72 -8.76
C GLU A 117 -3.05 -6.28 -7.34
N MET A 118 -2.16 -5.50 -6.68
CA MET A 118 -2.48 -4.89 -5.40
C MET A 118 -3.58 -3.84 -5.52
N GLY A 119 -3.67 -3.14 -6.65
CA GLY A 119 -4.81 -2.28 -6.94
C GLY A 119 -6.12 -3.06 -6.86
N HIS A 120 -6.20 -4.23 -7.49
CA HIS A 120 -7.36 -5.11 -7.39
C HIS A 120 -7.62 -5.62 -5.98
N TYR A 121 -6.56 -6.01 -5.26
CA TYR A 121 -6.66 -6.46 -3.88
C TYR A 121 -7.28 -5.39 -2.97
N PHE A 122 -7.03 -4.12 -3.26
CA PHE A 122 -7.63 -2.97 -2.56
C PHE A 122 -8.84 -2.35 -3.30
N GLY A 123 -9.47 -3.08 -4.21
CA GLY A 123 -10.79 -2.74 -4.76
C GLY A 123 -10.81 -1.87 -6.00
N LEU A 124 -9.69 -1.70 -6.69
CA LEU A 124 -9.67 -1.00 -7.97
C LEU A 124 -10.11 -1.91 -9.11
N TYR A 125 -10.82 -1.35 -10.06
CA TYR A 125 -11.11 -1.94 -11.36
C TYR A 125 -10.07 -1.45 -12.39
N HIS A 126 -10.01 -2.11 -13.55
CA HIS A 126 -9.26 -1.57 -14.67
C HIS A 126 -9.86 -0.23 -15.13
N VAL A 127 -9.02 0.71 -15.56
CA VAL A 127 -9.47 2.03 -16.06
C VAL A 127 -10.43 1.91 -17.26
N PHE A 128 -10.37 0.79 -17.99
CA PHE A 128 -11.27 0.45 -19.12
C PHE A 128 -12.43 -0.45 -18.70
N GLN A 129 -12.81 -0.48 -17.43
CA GLN A 129 -13.91 -1.30 -16.92
C GLN A 129 -15.21 -0.96 -17.65
N GLY A 130 -15.99 -1.98 -18.02
CA GLY A 130 -17.19 -1.79 -18.85
C GLY A 130 -16.93 -1.82 -20.36
N SER A 131 -15.81 -2.39 -20.76
CA SER A 131 -15.20 -2.53 -22.08
C SER A 131 -16.08 -2.25 -23.29
N GLY A 132 -15.64 -1.33 -24.17
CA GLY A 132 -16.30 -0.96 -25.42
C GLY A 132 -17.29 0.18 -25.33
N SER A 133 -17.37 0.84 -24.19
CA SER A 133 -18.24 1.99 -23.95
C SER A 133 -17.47 3.10 -23.24
N CYS A 134 -17.51 4.29 -23.82
CA CYS A 134 -17.01 5.50 -23.17
C CYS A 134 -18.06 6.12 -22.22
N VAL A 135 -19.02 5.33 -21.74
CA VAL A 135 -20.08 5.83 -20.85
C VAL A 135 -19.50 6.19 -19.50
N ASN A 136 -19.71 7.41 -19.09
CA ASN A 136 -19.33 7.94 -17.77
C ASN A 136 -20.35 8.95 -17.25
N ASN A 137 -21.64 8.62 -17.37
CA ASN A 137 -22.76 9.49 -16.95
C ASN A 137 -22.71 9.75 -15.45
N ASP A 138 -22.28 8.76 -14.69
CA ASP A 138 -22.03 8.87 -13.26
C ASP A 138 -20.74 8.12 -12.92
N CYS A 139 -19.67 8.85 -12.72
CA CYS A 139 -18.35 8.28 -12.41
C CYS A 139 -18.32 7.41 -11.15
N THR A 140 -19.35 7.42 -10.32
CA THR A 140 -19.43 6.56 -9.13
C THR A 140 -20.00 5.17 -9.43
N THR A 141 -20.65 5.00 -10.58
CA THR A 141 -21.31 3.76 -10.99
C THR A 141 -20.82 3.22 -12.32
N ASP A 142 -20.36 4.09 -13.20
CA ASP A 142 -19.91 3.75 -14.54
C ASP A 142 -18.38 3.59 -14.58
N GLY A 143 -17.89 2.95 -15.63
CA GLY A 143 -16.46 2.74 -15.85
C GLY A 143 -15.79 2.02 -14.68
N ASP A 144 -14.62 2.46 -14.29
CA ASP A 144 -13.87 1.94 -13.14
C ASP A 144 -14.39 2.49 -11.80
N ARG A 145 -15.39 3.34 -11.85
CA ARG A 145 -16.05 3.99 -10.70
C ARG A 145 -15.11 4.91 -9.92
N ILE A 146 -14.19 5.54 -10.61
CA ILE A 146 -13.26 6.54 -10.08
C ILE A 146 -13.45 7.84 -10.88
N CYS A 147 -13.69 8.94 -10.19
CA CYS A 147 -14.11 10.18 -10.84
C CYS A 147 -12.95 11.01 -11.40
N ASP A 148 -11.72 10.66 -11.13
CA ASP A 148 -10.52 11.34 -11.66
C ASP A 148 -9.73 10.51 -12.69
N THR A 149 -10.29 9.38 -13.13
CA THR A 149 -9.81 8.59 -14.25
C THR A 149 -10.67 8.84 -15.47
N PRO A 150 -10.12 9.36 -16.59
CA PRO A 150 -10.88 9.50 -17.81
C PRO A 150 -11.39 8.14 -18.31
N PRO A 151 -12.63 8.07 -18.85
CA PRO A 151 -13.14 6.84 -19.42
C PRO A 151 -12.24 6.38 -20.58
N LYS A 152 -12.09 5.07 -20.69
CA LYS A 152 -11.24 4.43 -21.68
C LYS A 152 -11.92 3.25 -22.34
N MET A 153 -11.82 3.15 -23.65
CA MET A 153 -12.20 1.94 -24.37
C MET A 153 -11.20 0.82 -24.05
N ASN A 154 -11.71 -0.41 -24.07
CA ASN A 154 -10.86 -1.57 -23.77
C ASN A 154 -9.62 -1.55 -24.63
N CYS A 155 -8.57 -1.54 -23.90
CA CYS A 155 -7.31 -2.12 -24.15
C CYS A 155 -6.62 -1.89 -25.48
N CYS A 156 -5.53 -1.45 -25.28
CA CYS A 156 -4.35 -2.01 -25.79
C CYS A 156 -4.04 -1.68 -27.18
N THR A 157 -3.10 -1.16 -27.37
CA THR A 157 -2.42 -1.14 -28.64
C THR A 157 -2.61 0.15 -29.42
N GLY A 158 -2.36 1.22 -28.77
CA GLY A 158 -1.69 2.28 -29.50
C GLY A 158 -0.34 1.72 -29.98
N PRO A 159 0.12 1.98 -31.18
CA PRO A 159 1.40 1.47 -31.67
C PRO A 159 2.54 2.07 -30.86
N GLY A 160 2.95 1.35 -29.83
CA GLY A 160 4.25 1.48 -29.21
C GLY A 160 4.59 2.80 -28.56
N GLY A 161 4.31 2.92 -27.31
CA GLY A 161 4.90 3.95 -26.47
C GLY A 161 3.95 4.45 -25.40
N CYS A 162 4.50 4.87 -24.27
CA CYS A 162 3.78 5.54 -23.21
C CYS A 162 3.49 6.98 -23.64
N SER A 163 2.42 7.18 -24.39
CA SER A 163 2.02 8.50 -24.90
C SER A 163 0.84 9.01 -24.09
N ASN A 164 1.00 10.15 -23.44
CA ASN A 164 -0.08 10.84 -22.74
C ASN A 164 -1.07 11.54 -23.70
N THR A 165 -1.02 11.21 -24.98
CA THR A 165 -1.89 11.79 -26.01
C THR A 165 -2.93 10.81 -26.54
N ASP A 166 -2.92 9.57 -26.02
CA ASP A 166 -3.92 8.60 -26.41
C ASP A 166 -5.27 9.03 -25.83
N ASN A 167 -6.27 9.06 -26.69
CA ASN A 167 -7.63 9.45 -26.36
C ASN A 167 -8.57 8.54 -27.15
N THR A 168 -8.90 7.39 -26.56
CA THR A 168 -9.78 6.40 -27.18
C THR A 168 -11.25 6.75 -26.96
N CYS A 169 -11.55 7.54 -25.94
CA CYS A 169 -12.87 8.08 -25.64
C CYS A 169 -12.92 9.58 -25.89
N ASN A 170 -12.75 9.99 -27.13
CA ASN A 170 -12.78 11.40 -27.55
C ASN A 170 -14.18 12.04 -27.52
N THR A 171 -15.13 11.41 -26.86
CA THR A 171 -16.51 11.86 -26.67
C THR A 171 -16.87 12.00 -25.20
N ASP A 172 -15.89 12.09 -24.33
CA ASP A 172 -16.08 12.21 -22.87
C ASP A 172 -17.02 13.37 -22.52
N GLU A 173 -16.90 14.49 -23.27
CA GLU A 173 -17.67 15.70 -23.03
C GLU A 173 -19.09 15.66 -23.59
N ASP A 174 -19.47 14.66 -24.38
CA ASP A 174 -20.79 14.57 -25.00
C ASP A 174 -21.90 14.30 -23.96
N ASP A 175 -21.54 13.73 -22.83
CA ASP A 175 -22.47 13.53 -21.73
C ASP A 175 -22.47 14.72 -20.76
N ALA A 176 -23.60 15.42 -20.73
CA ALA A 176 -23.81 16.61 -19.92
C ALA A 176 -24.20 16.32 -18.47
N SER A 177 -24.21 15.08 -18.02
CA SER A 177 -24.60 14.68 -16.66
C SER A 177 -23.76 15.40 -15.61
N ALA A 178 -24.39 15.82 -14.52
CA ALA A 178 -23.69 16.53 -13.44
C ALA A 178 -22.60 15.70 -12.77
N ASN A 179 -22.77 14.37 -12.79
CA ASN A 179 -21.83 13.40 -12.21
C ASN A 179 -20.74 12.93 -13.20
N ASN A 180 -20.74 13.45 -14.44
CA ASN A 180 -19.63 13.26 -15.37
C ASN A 180 -18.58 14.35 -15.14
N PRO A 181 -17.39 14.07 -14.59
CA PRO A 181 -16.35 15.07 -14.38
C PRO A 181 -15.77 15.61 -15.71
N PHE A 182 -15.86 14.81 -16.78
CA PHE A 182 -15.31 15.09 -18.10
C PHE A 182 -16.32 15.72 -19.06
N ARG A 183 -17.52 16.08 -18.58
CA ARG A 183 -18.48 16.87 -19.38
C ARG A 183 -17.86 18.16 -19.88
N ALA A 184 -18.45 18.76 -20.91
CA ALA A 184 -17.93 19.97 -21.52
C ALA A 184 -17.56 21.06 -20.51
N VAL A 185 -16.47 21.78 -20.76
CA VAL A 185 -15.99 22.88 -19.90
C VAL A 185 -17.06 23.96 -19.71
N SER A 186 -17.89 24.22 -20.73
CA SER A 186 -19.02 25.15 -20.65
C SER A 186 -20.07 24.75 -19.61
N LEU A 187 -20.10 23.47 -19.22
CA LEU A 187 -20.98 22.91 -18.18
C LEU A 187 -20.26 22.73 -16.83
N GLY A 188 -19.02 23.24 -16.73
CA GLY A 188 -18.20 23.15 -15.52
C GLY A 188 -17.48 21.81 -15.33
N GLY A 189 -17.32 21.03 -16.40
CA GLY A 189 -16.49 19.83 -16.42
C GLY A 189 -15.05 20.13 -16.85
N LEU A 190 -14.24 19.08 -16.97
CA LEU A 190 -12.85 19.15 -17.42
C LEU A 190 -12.74 19.15 -18.95
N GLY A 191 -13.81 18.79 -19.65
CA GLY A 191 -13.79 18.52 -21.09
C GLY A 191 -13.15 17.17 -21.40
N ASP A 192 -13.02 16.88 -22.68
CA ASP A 192 -12.33 15.70 -23.18
C ASP A 192 -10.88 15.65 -22.69
N GLN A 193 -10.47 14.53 -22.12
CA GLN A 193 -9.14 14.33 -21.54
C GLN A 193 -8.46 13.10 -22.15
N PRO A 194 -7.15 13.15 -22.41
CA PRO A 194 -6.41 11.96 -22.80
C PRO A 194 -6.37 10.96 -21.62
N GLU A 195 -6.40 9.68 -21.95
CA GLU A 195 -6.31 8.63 -20.94
C GLU A 195 -4.91 8.53 -20.33
N SER A 196 -4.88 8.14 -19.05
CA SER A 196 -3.64 7.95 -18.29
C SER A 196 -3.03 6.58 -18.61
N MET A 197 -2.12 6.53 -19.57
CA MET A 197 -1.43 5.30 -19.98
C MET A 197 -0.46 4.80 -18.90
N GLU A 198 -0.01 5.68 -18.00
CA GLU A 198 0.86 5.37 -16.87
C GLU A 198 0.12 4.78 -15.67
N ASN A 199 -1.21 4.69 -15.72
CA ASN A 199 -1.99 4.18 -14.61
C ASN A 199 -1.74 2.68 -14.40
N TYR A 200 -1.44 2.28 -13.17
CA TYR A 200 -1.26 0.86 -12.83
C TYR A 200 -2.46 -0.01 -13.18
N MET A 201 -3.67 0.55 -13.24
CA MET A 201 -4.89 -0.21 -13.55
C MET A 201 -5.20 -0.28 -15.03
N ASP A 202 -4.30 0.16 -15.90
CA ASP A 202 -4.35 -0.07 -17.34
C ASP A 202 -3.65 -1.39 -17.74
N PHE A 203 -3.71 -1.79 -19.01
CA PHE A 203 -2.96 -2.93 -19.58
C PHE A 203 -1.66 -2.51 -20.30
N THR A 204 -1.28 -1.27 -20.21
CA THR A 204 -0.04 -0.74 -20.77
C THR A 204 1.15 -0.97 -19.86
N ALA A 205 1.45 -2.23 -19.55
CA ALA A 205 2.42 -2.65 -18.54
C ALA A 205 3.80 -1.99 -18.63
N SER A 206 4.24 -1.62 -19.82
CA SER A 206 5.51 -0.90 -20.03
C SER A 206 5.48 0.55 -19.54
N CYS A 207 4.30 1.09 -19.26
CA CYS A 207 4.09 2.48 -18.88
C CYS A 207 3.70 2.66 -17.39
N TRP A 208 3.44 1.59 -16.69
CA TRP A 208 2.90 1.64 -15.33
C TRP A 208 3.81 2.39 -14.34
N GLU A 209 3.30 3.48 -13.77
CA GLU A 209 4.04 4.27 -12.79
C GLU A 209 3.16 5.01 -11.75
N ALA A 210 1.83 5.07 -11.94
CA ALA A 210 1.00 5.95 -11.13
C ALA A 210 -0.38 5.38 -10.77
N TYR A 211 -0.90 5.84 -9.66
CA TYR A 211 -2.33 5.80 -9.30
C TYR A 211 -2.84 7.23 -9.14
N THR A 212 -4.14 7.42 -9.28
CA THR A 212 -4.79 8.72 -9.06
C THR A 212 -5.18 8.93 -7.60
N GLN A 213 -5.59 10.16 -7.26
CA GLN A 213 -6.08 10.48 -5.93
C GLN A 213 -7.38 9.72 -5.60
N GLY A 214 -8.30 9.60 -6.55
CA GLY A 214 -9.53 8.83 -6.36
C GLY A 214 -9.27 7.33 -6.18
N GLN A 215 -8.27 6.78 -6.88
CA GLN A 215 -7.83 5.42 -6.67
C GLN A 215 -7.25 5.22 -5.26
N LYS A 216 -6.42 6.16 -4.78
CA LYS A 216 -5.91 6.16 -3.40
C LYS A 216 -7.05 6.12 -2.39
N GLU A 217 -8.02 7.02 -2.52
CA GLU A 217 -9.15 7.12 -1.59
C GLU A 217 -9.95 5.82 -1.52
N ARG A 218 -10.16 5.17 -2.67
CA ARG A 218 -10.82 3.87 -2.73
C ARG A 218 -10.00 2.77 -2.07
N MET A 219 -8.70 2.71 -2.33
CA MET A 219 -7.81 1.70 -1.72
C MET A 219 -7.77 1.86 -0.20
N LEU A 220 -7.64 3.08 0.32
CA LEU A 220 -7.68 3.35 1.75
C LEU A 220 -9.03 2.97 2.36
N THR A 221 -10.13 3.28 1.67
CA THR A 221 -11.49 2.87 2.10
C THR A 221 -11.60 1.34 2.18
N ALA A 222 -11.06 0.61 1.21
CA ALA A 222 -11.07 -0.86 1.25
C ALA A 222 -10.27 -1.41 2.44
N VAL A 223 -9.15 -0.78 2.79
CA VAL A 223 -8.39 -1.13 4.00
C VAL A 223 -9.20 -0.87 5.26
N ASP A 224 -9.80 0.32 5.35
CA ASP A 224 -10.47 0.79 6.57
C ASP A 224 -11.83 0.11 6.80
N VAL A 225 -12.51 -0.35 5.77
CA VAL A 225 -13.87 -0.88 5.88
C VAL A 225 -13.91 -2.40 5.71
N GLU A 226 -13.23 -2.93 4.70
CA GLU A 226 -13.36 -4.34 4.33
C GLU A 226 -12.18 -5.19 4.80
N ARG A 227 -10.98 -4.61 4.92
CA ARG A 227 -9.74 -5.31 5.31
C ARG A 227 -9.17 -4.81 6.63
N THR A 228 -10.03 -4.29 7.50
CA THR A 228 -9.67 -3.67 8.79
C THR A 228 -8.79 -4.58 9.66
N SER A 229 -9.00 -5.88 9.61
CA SER A 229 -8.25 -6.83 10.43
C SER A 229 -6.76 -6.88 10.06
N LEU A 230 -6.39 -6.55 8.80
CA LEU A 230 -4.99 -6.44 8.40
C LEU A 230 -4.24 -5.33 9.14
N LEU A 231 -4.94 -4.28 9.58
CA LEU A 231 -4.35 -3.19 10.35
C LEU A 231 -3.95 -3.62 11.77
N SER A 232 -4.56 -4.68 12.28
CA SER A 232 -4.26 -5.27 13.59
C SER A 232 -3.34 -6.49 13.52
N SER A 233 -2.89 -6.86 12.32
CA SER A 233 -2.00 -8.00 12.11
C SER A 233 -0.67 -7.82 12.82
N SER A 234 -0.20 -8.86 13.50
CA SER A 234 1.15 -8.95 14.06
C SER A 234 2.18 -9.44 13.04
N GLY A 235 1.78 -9.73 11.82
CA GLY A 235 2.64 -10.27 10.76
C GLY A 235 3.81 -9.36 10.39
N CYS A 236 3.58 -8.05 10.30
CA CYS A 236 4.67 -7.10 10.22
C CYS A 236 5.34 -6.96 11.59
N GLY A 237 6.65 -7.14 11.67
CA GLY A 237 7.40 -6.85 12.89
C GLY A 237 7.21 -5.40 13.34
N PRO A 238 7.94 -4.95 14.34
CA PRO A 238 7.75 -3.62 14.96
C PRO A 238 7.81 -2.43 14.02
N ASN A 239 8.00 -2.64 12.72
CA ASN A 239 7.93 -1.62 11.67
C ASN A 239 6.49 -1.40 11.13
N GLY A 240 5.55 -2.29 11.42
CA GLY A 240 4.12 -2.07 11.20
C GLY A 240 3.51 -1.42 12.43
N ILE A 241 3.61 -0.09 12.54
CA ILE A 241 3.14 0.59 13.72
C ILE A 241 1.63 0.74 13.65
N ASN A 242 0.94 -0.19 14.29
CA ASN A 242 -0.40 0.06 14.75
C ASN A 242 -0.31 0.91 16.03
N GLU A 243 -0.50 2.21 15.91
CA GLU A 243 -0.44 3.11 17.08
C GLU A 243 -1.34 2.64 18.23
N ASN A 244 -2.40 1.88 17.94
CA ASN A 244 -3.34 1.37 18.93
C ASN A 244 -2.85 0.09 19.65
N SER A 245 -2.01 -0.73 19.02
CA SER A 245 -1.52 -1.97 19.64
C SER A 245 -0.22 -1.78 20.43
N LEU A 246 0.62 -0.83 20.01
CA LEU A 246 1.89 -0.54 20.67
C LEU A 246 1.72 0.27 21.96
N SER A 247 0.60 1.02 22.09
CA SER A 247 0.36 1.83 23.29
C SER A 247 -0.11 1.06 24.51
N ARG A 248 -0.44 -0.22 24.39
CA ARG A 248 -1.03 -0.97 25.51
C ARG A 248 -0.02 -1.44 26.54
N ASP A 249 1.23 -1.67 26.15
CA ASP A 249 2.21 -2.29 27.05
C ASP A 249 3.28 -1.33 27.59
N PHE A 250 3.56 -0.22 26.88
CA PHE A 250 4.55 0.77 27.32
C PHE A 250 4.09 2.19 27.06
N GLY A 251 3.44 2.79 28.05
CA GLY A 251 2.98 4.18 27.98
C GLY A 251 4.12 5.17 28.25
N PHE A 252 4.37 6.10 27.31
CA PHE A 252 5.27 7.22 27.50
C PHE A 252 4.70 8.49 26.85
N SER A 253 5.22 9.64 27.24
CA SER A 253 4.91 10.92 26.61
C SER A 253 6.17 11.59 26.11
N VAL A 254 6.01 12.44 25.10
CA VAL A 254 7.10 13.24 24.50
C VAL A 254 6.67 14.69 24.50
N SER A 255 7.50 15.58 25.04
CA SER A 255 7.22 17.01 25.09
C SER A 255 8.53 17.84 25.10
N PRO A 256 8.55 19.04 24.50
CA PRO A 256 7.50 19.60 23.66
C PRO A 256 7.36 18.84 22.33
N ASN A 257 6.16 18.89 21.73
CA ASN A 257 5.93 18.36 20.39
C ASN A 257 4.90 19.27 19.68
N PRO A 258 5.28 20.05 18.65
CA PRO A 258 6.59 20.09 17.98
C PRO A 258 7.76 20.56 18.85
N SER A 259 8.98 20.21 18.42
CA SER A 259 10.24 20.58 19.10
C SER A 259 11.31 21.05 18.12
N SER A 260 12.16 21.99 18.56
CA SER A 260 13.30 22.41 17.76
C SER A 260 14.49 21.45 17.88
N ASP A 261 14.96 21.19 19.09
CA ASP A 261 16.22 20.44 19.26
C ASP A 261 16.16 19.33 20.31
N VAL A 262 15.34 19.49 21.35
CA VAL A 262 15.32 18.56 22.47
C VAL A 262 13.88 18.23 22.85
N VAL A 263 13.59 16.95 23.03
CA VAL A 263 12.34 16.47 23.63
C VAL A 263 12.64 15.74 24.94
N ALA A 264 11.76 15.90 25.91
CA ALA A 264 11.73 15.09 27.09
C ALA A 264 10.84 13.88 26.88
N ILE A 265 11.36 12.70 27.16
CA ILE A 265 10.64 11.44 27.14
C ILE A 265 10.32 11.08 28.59
N ASN A 266 9.02 10.97 28.91
CA ASN A 266 8.54 10.68 30.25
C ASN A 266 7.79 9.36 30.28
N PHE A 267 8.14 8.46 31.20
CA PHE A 267 7.47 7.19 31.43
C PHE A 267 7.65 6.67 32.85
N ASN A 268 6.82 5.71 33.23
CA ASN A 268 6.99 4.99 34.50
C ASN A 268 7.65 3.62 34.26
N SER A 269 8.47 3.20 35.20
CA SER A 269 9.07 1.86 35.21
C SER A 269 8.87 1.22 36.58
N ASP A 270 8.56 -0.08 36.60
CA ASP A 270 8.42 -0.83 37.86
C ASP A 270 9.78 -1.15 38.48
N GLN A 271 10.82 -1.22 37.67
CA GLN A 271 12.19 -1.52 38.08
C GLN A 271 13.21 -0.80 37.22
N GLY A 272 14.44 -0.75 37.70
CA GLY A 272 15.56 -0.24 36.92
C GLY A 272 15.95 -1.21 35.80
N GLU A 273 15.91 -0.75 34.57
CA GLU A 273 16.23 -1.56 33.39
C GLU A 273 16.65 -0.72 32.18
N LYS A 274 17.28 -1.39 31.21
CA LYS A 274 17.66 -0.75 29.95
C LYS A 274 16.42 -0.59 29.08
N THR A 275 16.12 0.66 28.69
CA THR A 275 15.08 1.00 27.73
C THR A 275 15.75 1.52 26.47
N SER A 276 15.60 0.82 25.36
CA SER A 276 16.12 1.24 24.06
C SER A 276 15.15 2.19 23.37
N TYR A 277 15.68 3.13 22.61
CA TYR A 277 14.88 3.97 21.74
C TYR A 277 15.38 3.89 20.31
N PHE A 278 14.43 4.02 19.35
CA PHE A 278 14.69 4.08 17.94
C PHE A 278 13.87 5.23 17.36
N ILE A 279 14.47 6.03 16.49
CA ILE A 279 13.77 7.08 15.74
C ILE A 279 13.82 6.72 14.27
N TYR A 280 12.64 6.70 13.67
CA TYR A 280 12.46 6.45 12.26
C TYR A 280 11.93 7.70 11.58
N ASP A 281 12.35 7.96 10.37
CA ASP A 281 11.69 8.92 9.50
C ASP A 281 10.34 8.38 9.02
N MET A 282 9.59 9.21 8.30
CA MET A 282 8.28 8.81 7.76
C MET A 282 8.37 7.76 6.65
N TYR A 283 9.60 7.44 6.20
CA TYR A 283 9.86 6.34 5.24
C TYR A 283 10.22 5.03 5.94
N GLY A 284 10.24 5.01 7.27
CA GLY A 284 10.62 3.85 8.08
C GLY A 284 12.13 3.63 8.15
N GLN A 285 12.95 4.58 7.69
CA GLN A 285 14.39 4.50 7.83
C GLN A 285 14.80 4.84 9.26
N LEU A 286 15.61 4.00 9.89
CA LEU A 286 16.19 4.26 11.20
C LEU A 286 17.21 5.41 11.07
N VAL A 287 16.91 6.54 11.71
CA VAL A 287 17.75 7.75 11.66
C VAL A 287 18.52 8.00 12.96
N LYS A 288 18.03 7.47 14.08
CA LYS A 288 18.72 7.56 15.39
C LYS A 288 18.29 6.41 16.29
N GLN A 289 19.24 5.92 17.12
CA GLN A 289 18.97 4.93 18.14
C GLN A 289 19.87 5.09 19.35
N GLY A 290 19.45 4.53 20.46
CA GLY A 290 20.20 4.52 21.69
C GLY A 290 19.47 3.83 22.83
N PHE A 291 19.86 4.08 24.05
CA PHE A 291 19.18 3.54 25.21
C PHE A 291 19.26 4.48 26.41
N PHE A 292 18.34 4.30 27.34
CA PHE A 292 18.31 4.89 28.67
C PHE A 292 18.43 3.80 29.72
N ASN A 293 19.01 4.12 30.86
CA ASN A 293 18.91 3.27 32.05
C ASN A 293 17.82 3.85 32.95
N SER A 294 16.67 3.20 33.00
CA SER A 294 15.54 3.62 33.84
C SER A 294 15.75 3.22 35.29
N ILE A 295 15.07 3.91 36.17
CA ILE A 295 14.93 3.56 37.60
C ILE A 295 13.47 3.19 37.89
N SER A 296 13.22 2.53 39.03
CA SER A 296 11.84 2.32 39.48
C SER A 296 11.15 3.66 39.75
N GLY A 297 9.90 3.79 39.29
CA GLY A 297 9.11 5.02 39.36
C GLY A 297 9.14 5.86 38.11
N LYS A 298 9.01 7.18 38.25
CA LYS A 298 9.00 8.14 37.14
C LYS A 298 10.40 8.31 36.56
N ASN A 299 10.47 8.29 35.26
CA ASN A 299 11.68 8.53 34.47
C ASN A 299 11.45 9.69 33.50
N GLU A 300 12.45 10.55 33.34
CA GLU A 300 12.49 11.62 32.36
C GLU A 300 13.87 11.64 31.70
N PHE A 301 13.88 11.56 30.37
CA PHE A 301 15.11 11.59 29.57
C PHE A 301 15.02 12.64 28.50
N ALA A 302 16.06 13.49 28.42
CA ALA A 302 16.22 14.43 27.33
C ALA A 302 16.82 13.75 26.10
N LEU A 303 16.15 13.84 25.00
CA LEU A 303 16.58 13.30 23.70
C LEU A 303 16.88 14.47 22.74
N ASN A 304 18.14 14.55 22.29
CA ASN A 304 18.58 15.55 21.34
C ASN A 304 18.21 15.13 19.91
N LEU A 305 17.54 16.05 19.19
CA LEU A 305 17.09 15.92 17.82
C LEU A 305 17.81 16.89 16.86
N SER A 306 18.79 17.65 17.33
CA SER A 306 19.43 18.74 16.54
C SER A 306 20.08 18.27 15.24
N GLU A 307 20.47 17.00 15.17
CA GLU A 307 21.04 16.37 13.96
C GLU A 307 20.00 15.97 12.92
N LEU A 308 18.69 16.01 13.28
CA LEU A 308 17.62 15.64 12.40
C LEU A 308 17.12 16.85 11.62
N ASN A 309 16.71 16.65 10.38
CA ASN A 309 16.06 17.66 9.56
C ASN A 309 14.64 17.97 10.07
N ASP A 310 14.06 19.08 9.60
CA ASP A 310 12.67 19.41 9.90
C ASP A 310 11.74 18.44 9.20
N ALA A 311 11.09 17.62 9.97
CA ALA A 311 10.18 16.58 9.50
C ALA A 311 9.37 15.97 10.66
N ASN A 312 8.43 15.09 10.30
CA ASN A 312 7.81 14.18 11.24
C ASN A 312 8.67 12.92 11.38
N TYR A 313 8.77 12.43 12.60
CA TYR A 313 9.47 11.21 12.95
C TYR A 313 8.60 10.36 13.85
N LEU A 314 8.91 9.08 13.88
CA LEU A 314 8.37 8.15 14.85
C LEU A 314 9.45 7.75 15.84
N ILE A 315 9.21 7.99 17.11
CA ILE A 315 10.04 7.45 18.18
C ILE A 315 9.38 6.21 18.76
N THR A 316 10.14 5.13 18.86
CA THR A 316 9.73 3.92 19.56
C THR A 316 10.62 3.69 20.77
N LEU A 317 10.01 3.25 21.85
CA LEU A 317 10.72 2.76 23.04
C LEU A 317 10.51 1.25 23.16
N GLN A 318 11.57 0.54 23.51
CA GLN A 318 11.56 -0.89 23.72
C GLN A 318 12.18 -1.24 25.07
N ARG A 319 11.49 -2.08 25.81
CA ARG A 319 11.91 -2.58 27.12
C ARG A 319 11.42 -4.03 27.27
N ASN A 320 12.34 -5.00 27.40
CA ASN A 320 11.99 -6.41 27.35
C ASN A 320 11.10 -6.73 26.14
N ASN A 321 9.88 -7.25 26.39
CA ASN A 321 8.87 -7.52 25.35
C ASN A 321 7.82 -6.42 25.23
N GLN A 322 8.02 -5.25 25.86
CA GLN A 322 7.11 -4.11 25.78
C GLN A 322 7.61 -3.08 24.79
N TYR A 323 6.69 -2.51 24.04
CA TYR A 323 6.95 -1.48 23.05
C TYR A 323 5.97 -0.33 23.21
N GLY A 324 6.44 0.87 22.93
CA GLY A 324 5.60 2.04 22.79
C GLY A 324 6.08 2.90 21.64
N ALA A 325 5.17 3.64 21.01
CA ALA A 325 5.51 4.54 19.92
C ALA A 325 4.79 5.88 20.05
N LYS A 326 5.46 6.95 19.61
CA LYS A 326 4.90 8.31 19.53
C LYS A 326 5.45 9.02 18.30
N ARG A 327 4.59 9.81 17.67
CA ARG A 327 5.01 10.74 16.63
C ARG A 327 5.61 12.00 17.26
N ILE A 328 6.71 12.45 16.69
CA ILE A 328 7.36 13.72 17.03
C ILE A 328 7.55 14.56 15.76
N THR A 329 7.39 15.86 15.91
CA THR A 329 7.60 16.82 14.83
C THR A 329 8.81 17.68 15.18
N LYS A 330 9.85 17.61 14.35
CA LYS A 330 11.03 18.48 14.42
C LYS A 330 10.78 19.71 13.55
N ILE A 331 11.01 20.89 14.10
CA ILE A 331 10.91 22.16 13.40
C ILE A 331 12.12 23.05 13.78
N SER A 332 12.69 23.76 12.84
CA SER A 332 13.68 24.81 13.13
C SER A 332 12.96 26.06 13.63
N VAL A 333 13.50 26.64 14.69
CA VAL A 333 13.07 27.98 15.11
C VAL A 333 13.85 28.98 14.24
N GLN A 334 13.14 29.75 13.42
CA GLN A 334 13.72 30.85 12.65
C GLN A 334 14.06 32.04 13.55
#